data_3fcf0a740a20dea11b1a0189105aa3c7
#
_entry.id   3fcf0a740a20dea11b1a0189105aa3c7
#
_cell.length_a   1.000
_cell.length_b   1.000
_cell.length_c   1.000
_cell.angle_alpha   90.00
_cell.angle_beta   90.00
_cell.angle_gamma   90.00
#
_symmetry.space_group_name_H-M   'P 1'
#
loop_
_entity.id
_entity.type
_entity.pdbx_description
1 polymer ?
#
loop_
_entity_poly.entity_id
_entity_poly.type
_entity_poly.pdbx_seq_one_letter_code
_entity_poly.pdbx_strand_id
1 'polypeptide(L)'
;QKTIADLEKFTKISARELVKTLFFSANDGLNPQDKELKAFAILLRGSDEVNPVKVKNLLKMANPPLMLTDEEVRQVSGASPGSCGPIGLKIPVYADHGVQGLVNYIVGANEDGFHLKNINHGRDYQVTQFADLRMAQEGDRCPESDGHLKSYRGIEVGHVFYLGQKYSQKMNGTFLDKNGRSQFYEMGCYGIGVTRTIQACIEQSHDQDGIIWPQSVAPYHV
;
A
#
# COMPACT_ATOMS: atom_id res chain seq x y z
N GLN A 1 -23.38 10.64 -4.99
CA GLN A 1 -22.05 11.14 -4.55
C GLN A 1 -21.08 9.98 -4.61
N LYS A 2 -19.97 10.17 -5.32
CA LYS A 2 -19.08 9.04 -5.64
C LYS A 2 -17.74 9.09 -4.89
N THR A 3 -17.37 10.24 -4.32
CA THR A 3 -16.08 10.40 -3.66
C THR A 3 -16.22 10.59 -2.15
N ILE A 4 -15.16 10.27 -1.41
CA ILE A 4 -15.09 10.54 0.04
C ILE A 4 -15.29 12.03 0.31
N ALA A 5 -14.69 12.92 -0.49
CA ALA A 5 -14.84 14.35 -0.36
C ALA A 5 -16.31 14.83 -0.54
N ASP A 6 -17.05 14.22 -1.47
CA ASP A 6 -18.49 14.51 -1.64
C ASP A 6 -19.29 14.04 -0.42
N LEU A 7 -18.95 12.88 0.14
CA LEU A 7 -19.60 12.36 1.34
C LEU A 7 -19.33 13.24 2.57
N GLU A 8 -18.10 13.70 2.76
CA GLU A 8 -17.75 14.64 3.85
C GLU A 8 -18.59 15.92 3.75
N LYS A 9 -18.66 16.51 2.56
CA LYS A 9 -19.46 17.74 2.34
C LYS A 9 -20.94 17.52 2.62
N PHE A 10 -21.48 16.38 2.20
CA PHE A 10 -22.90 16.06 2.35
C PHE A 10 -23.28 15.67 3.77
N THR A 11 -22.49 14.78 4.40
CA THR A 11 -22.79 14.23 5.72
C THR A 11 -22.29 15.10 6.85
N LYS A 12 -21.32 15.99 6.59
CA LYS A 12 -20.53 16.75 7.58
C LYS A 12 -19.78 15.83 8.56
N ILE A 13 -19.48 14.62 8.16
CA ILE A 13 -18.74 13.61 8.92
C ILE A 13 -17.34 13.50 8.31
N SER A 14 -16.31 13.47 9.17
CA SER A 14 -14.92 13.39 8.73
C SER A 14 -14.64 12.11 7.94
N ALA A 15 -13.77 12.17 6.92
CA ALA A 15 -13.27 11.01 6.19
C ALA A 15 -12.70 9.90 7.11
N ARG A 16 -12.25 10.26 8.31
CA ARG A 16 -11.77 9.30 9.31
C ARG A 16 -12.86 8.43 9.91
N GLU A 17 -14.11 8.86 9.84
CA GLU A 17 -15.30 8.15 10.33
C GLU A 17 -16.10 7.50 9.20
N LEU A 18 -15.68 7.70 7.95
CA LEU A 18 -16.20 6.99 6.78
C LEU A 18 -15.35 5.74 6.54
N VAL A 19 -15.98 4.66 6.09
CA VAL A 19 -15.28 3.43 5.71
C VAL A 19 -15.51 3.16 4.22
N LYS A 20 -14.43 3.10 3.47
CA LYS A 20 -14.46 2.73 2.05
C LYS A 20 -14.14 1.25 1.86
N THR A 21 -14.79 0.66 0.87
CA THR A 21 -14.61 -0.73 0.46
C THR A 21 -13.91 -0.75 -0.89
N LEU A 22 -12.76 -1.40 -0.94
CA LEU A 22 -11.96 -1.59 -2.16
C LEU A 22 -11.94 -3.07 -2.51
N PHE A 23 -12.07 -3.39 -3.79
CA PHE A 23 -12.13 -4.76 -4.27
C PHE A 23 -10.89 -5.12 -5.06
N PHE A 24 -10.35 -6.30 -4.78
CA PHE A 24 -9.13 -6.79 -5.38
C PHE A 24 -9.29 -8.21 -5.90
N SER A 25 -8.55 -8.53 -6.96
CA SER A 25 -8.43 -9.90 -7.46
C SER A 25 -7.54 -10.72 -6.54
N ALA A 26 -8.00 -11.90 -6.17
CA ALA A 26 -7.20 -12.91 -5.50
C ALA A 26 -6.39 -13.76 -6.49
N ASN A 27 -6.58 -13.57 -7.80
CA ASN A 27 -5.81 -14.22 -8.83
C ASN A 27 -4.46 -13.49 -8.94
N ASP A 28 -3.37 -14.21 -8.72
CA ASP A 28 -2.00 -13.65 -8.77
C ASP A 28 -1.44 -13.52 -10.21
N GLY A 29 -2.25 -13.81 -11.22
CA GLY A 29 -1.88 -13.75 -12.63
C GLY A 29 -0.92 -14.87 -13.07
N LEU A 30 -0.61 -15.83 -12.20
CA LEU A 30 0.31 -16.94 -12.51
C LEU A 30 -0.33 -18.04 -13.35
N ASN A 31 -1.65 -18.14 -13.35
CA ASN A 31 -2.37 -19.14 -14.13
C ASN A 31 -3.37 -18.50 -15.10
N PRO A 32 -3.05 -18.39 -16.41
CA PRO A 32 -3.94 -17.83 -17.42
C PRO A 32 -5.26 -18.59 -17.61
N GLN A 33 -5.38 -19.82 -17.07
CA GLN A 33 -6.58 -20.65 -17.18
C GLN A 33 -7.57 -20.42 -16.02
N ASP A 34 -7.20 -19.65 -15.00
CA ASP A 34 -8.07 -19.32 -13.88
C ASP A 34 -9.12 -18.27 -14.33
N LYS A 35 -10.20 -18.75 -14.91
CA LYS A 35 -11.31 -17.91 -15.44
C LYS A 35 -12.31 -17.51 -14.37
N GLU A 36 -12.24 -18.12 -13.21
CA GLU A 36 -13.14 -17.80 -12.10
C GLU A 36 -12.68 -16.52 -11.39
N LEU A 37 -13.59 -15.55 -11.25
CA LEU A 37 -13.32 -14.33 -10.51
C LEU A 37 -13.18 -14.64 -9.01
N LYS A 38 -11.97 -14.75 -8.55
CA LYS A 38 -11.64 -14.84 -7.12
C LYS A 38 -11.37 -13.43 -6.61
N ALA A 39 -12.21 -12.93 -5.75
CA ALA A 39 -12.16 -11.56 -5.24
C ALA A 39 -12.11 -11.53 -3.71
N PHE A 40 -11.60 -10.43 -3.18
CA PHE A 40 -11.71 -10.07 -1.77
C PHE A 40 -11.90 -8.55 -1.62
N ALA A 41 -12.44 -8.14 -0.49
CA ALA A 41 -12.65 -6.75 -0.16
C ALA A 41 -11.70 -6.29 0.94
N ILE A 42 -11.25 -5.04 0.84
CA ILE A 42 -10.45 -4.35 1.88
C ILE A 42 -11.21 -3.14 2.36
N LEU A 43 -11.34 -3.02 3.67
CA LEU A 43 -11.95 -1.89 4.34
C LEU A 43 -10.88 -0.99 4.93
N LEU A 44 -10.98 0.29 4.63
CA LEU A 44 -10.11 1.36 5.15
C LEU A 44 -10.97 2.54 5.59
N ARG A 45 -10.44 3.38 6.46
CA ARG A 45 -11.04 4.72 6.65
C ARG A 45 -11.03 5.47 5.34
N GLY A 46 -11.97 6.35 5.14
CA GLY A 46 -12.05 7.18 3.93
C GLY A 46 -10.77 7.98 3.67
N SER A 47 -10.11 8.45 4.74
CA SER A 47 -8.85 9.20 4.70
C SER A 47 -7.63 8.38 4.27
N ASP A 48 -7.67 7.06 4.39
CA ASP A 48 -6.48 6.23 4.29
C ASP A 48 -6.33 5.62 2.89
N GLU A 49 -5.11 5.33 2.47
CA GLU A 49 -4.81 4.65 1.23
C GLU A 49 -4.30 3.22 1.51
N VAL A 50 -4.70 2.27 0.66
CA VAL A 50 -4.25 0.89 0.76
C VAL A 50 -2.78 0.76 0.36
N ASN A 51 -2.03 -0.09 1.07
CA ASN A 51 -0.69 -0.50 0.69
C ASN A 51 -0.75 -1.90 0.02
N PRO A 52 -0.62 -2.00 -1.30
CA PRO A 52 -0.75 -3.29 -2.00
C PRO A 52 0.32 -4.31 -1.59
N VAL A 53 1.48 -3.85 -1.12
CA VAL A 53 2.57 -4.73 -0.65
C VAL A 53 2.20 -5.38 0.69
N LYS A 54 1.60 -4.61 1.61
CA LYS A 54 1.09 -5.16 2.87
C LYS A 54 0.00 -6.21 2.62
N VAL A 55 -0.91 -5.93 1.68
CA VAL A 55 -1.97 -6.88 1.26
C VAL A 55 -1.37 -8.14 0.69
N LYS A 56 -0.42 -8.01 -0.25
CA LYS A 56 0.33 -9.15 -0.81
C LYS A 56 0.93 -10.02 0.29
N ASN A 57 1.59 -9.41 1.27
CA ASN A 57 2.27 -10.12 2.35
C ASN A 57 1.27 -10.84 3.27
N LEU A 58 0.15 -10.18 3.62
CA LEU A 58 -0.92 -10.77 4.41
C LEU A 58 -1.48 -12.04 3.76
N LEU A 59 -1.77 -11.94 2.46
CA LEU A 59 -2.40 -13.03 1.69
C LEU A 59 -1.39 -14.00 1.08
N LYS A 60 -0.08 -13.79 1.31
CA LYS A 60 1.02 -14.60 0.76
C LYS A 60 0.99 -14.74 -0.76
N MET A 61 0.56 -13.67 -1.45
CA MET A 61 0.48 -13.63 -2.91
C MET A 61 1.88 -13.45 -3.52
N ALA A 62 2.06 -13.90 -4.75
CA ALA A 62 3.31 -13.72 -5.49
C ALA A 62 3.54 -12.26 -5.89
N ASN A 63 2.46 -11.57 -6.29
CA ASN A 63 2.46 -10.18 -6.72
C ASN A 63 1.46 -9.35 -5.90
N PRO A 64 1.63 -8.02 -5.81
CA PRO A 64 0.60 -7.14 -5.26
C PRO A 64 -0.72 -7.33 -6.04
N PRO A 65 -1.87 -7.41 -5.35
CA PRO A 65 -3.15 -7.64 -5.99
C PRO A 65 -3.55 -6.46 -6.88
N LEU A 66 -4.23 -6.75 -7.97
CA LEU A 66 -4.82 -5.75 -8.84
C LEU A 66 -6.24 -5.42 -8.36
N MET A 67 -6.63 -4.17 -8.48
CA MET A 67 -8.02 -3.77 -8.25
C MET A 67 -8.92 -4.39 -9.31
N LEU A 68 -10.13 -4.75 -8.92
CA LEU A 68 -11.16 -5.20 -9.87
C LEU A 68 -11.57 -4.05 -10.79
N THR A 69 -11.97 -4.40 -12.00
CA THR A 69 -12.65 -3.49 -12.94
C THR A 69 -14.03 -3.10 -12.42
N ASP A 70 -14.60 -2.03 -12.95
CA ASP A 70 -15.93 -1.56 -12.56
C ASP A 70 -17.01 -2.64 -12.79
N GLU A 71 -16.90 -3.42 -13.87
CA GLU A 71 -17.79 -4.53 -14.18
C GLU A 71 -17.69 -5.66 -13.17
N GLU A 72 -16.47 -6.04 -12.79
CA GLU A 72 -16.21 -7.07 -11.78
C GLU A 72 -16.68 -6.61 -10.39
N VAL A 73 -16.45 -5.33 -10.04
CA VAL A 73 -16.97 -4.75 -8.79
C VAL A 73 -18.48 -4.84 -8.76
N ARG A 74 -19.17 -4.50 -9.85
CA ARG A 74 -20.62 -4.60 -9.96
C ARG A 74 -21.12 -6.04 -9.85
N GLN A 75 -20.40 -6.99 -10.43
CA GLN A 75 -20.72 -8.43 -10.33
C GLN A 75 -20.64 -8.92 -8.88
N VAL A 76 -19.66 -8.45 -8.12
CA VAL A 76 -19.40 -8.90 -6.74
C VAL A 76 -20.29 -8.20 -5.71
N SER A 77 -20.52 -6.89 -5.88
CA SER A 77 -21.20 -6.05 -4.89
C SER A 77 -22.63 -5.66 -5.27
N GLY A 78 -22.96 -5.68 -6.56
CA GLY A 78 -24.24 -5.19 -7.08
C GLY A 78 -24.26 -3.70 -7.44
N ALA A 79 -23.20 -2.94 -7.14
CA ALA A 79 -23.14 -1.50 -7.38
C ALA A 79 -21.82 -1.06 -8.02
N SER A 80 -21.79 0.17 -8.51
CA SER A 80 -20.58 0.80 -9.05
C SER A 80 -19.60 1.20 -7.94
N PRO A 81 -18.29 1.29 -8.24
CA PRO A 81 -17.32 1.86 -7.32
C PRO A 81 -17.78 3.20 -6.75
N GLY A 82 -17.55 3.40 -5.45
CA GLY A 82 -18.00 4.57 -4.69
C GLY A 82 -19.34 4.40 -3.98
N SER A 83 -20.13 3.37 -4.32
CA SER A 83 -21.38 3.02 -3.63
C SER A 83 -21.32 1.66 -2.93
N CYS A 84 -20.17 1.01 -2.95
CA CYS A 84 -20.01 -0.34 -2.42
C CYS A 84 -19.69 -0.33 -0.93
N GLY A 85 -20.24 -1.30 -0.21
CA GLY A 85 -20.02 -1.55 1.21
C GLY A 85 -19.78 -3.02 1.53
N PRO A 86 -19.46 -3.35 2.78
CA PRO A 86 -19.14 -4.72 3.18
C PRO A 86 -20.35 -5.61 3.42
N ILE A 87 -21.56 -5.04 3.52
CA ILE A 87 -22.76 -5.77 3.94
C ILE A 87 -23.23 -6.67 2.78
N GLY A 88 -23.51 -7.93 3.08
CA GLY A 88 -24.03 -8.90 2.12
C GLY A 88 -23.00 -9.46 1.14
N LEU A 89 -21.73 -9.05 1.22
CA LEU A 89 -20.66 -9.62 0.39
C LEU A 89 -20.45 -11.11 0.72
N LYS A 90 -20.30 -11.92 -0.33
CA LYS A 90 -20.01 -13.36 -0.24
C LYS A 90 -18.52 -13.68 -0.44
N ILE A 91 -17.67 -12.68 -0.39
CA ILE A 91 -16.22 -12.78 -0.54
C ILE A 91 -15.54 -12.46 0.79
N PRO A 92 -14.27 -12.88 0.99
CA PRO A 92 -13.51 -12.50 2.18
C PRO A 92 -13.40 -10.98 2.31
N VAL A 93 -13.57 -10.48 3.54
CA VAL A 93 -13.49 -9.05 3.88
C VAL A 93 -12.35 -8.86 4.87
N TYR A 94 -11.30 -8.17 4.48
CA TYR A 94 -10.19 -7.79 5.33
C TYR A 94 -10.34 -6.33 5.72
N ALA A 95 -9.92 -5.95 6.92
CA ALA A 95 -10.04 -4.58 7.38
C ALA A 95 -8.74 -4.08 8.00
N ASP A 96 -8.43 -2.81 7.78
CA ASP A 96 -7.34 -2.16 8.47
C ASP A 96 -7.66 -1.98 9.96
N HIS A 97 -6.63 -2.01 10.81
CA HIS A 97 -6.79 -1.76 12.25
C HIS A 97 -7.46 -0.41 12.55
N GLY A 98 -7.32 0.58 11.64
CA GLY A 98 -8.02 1.85 11.74
C GLY A 98 -9.55 1.75 11.73
N VAL A 99 -10.11 0.68 11.14
CA VAL A 99 -11.56 0.42 11.13
C VAL A 99 -12.01 -0.28 12.41
N GLN A 100 -11.14 -1.06 13.05
CA GLN A 100 -11.48 -1.92 14.20
C GLN A 100 -12.09 -1.13 15.38
N GLY A 101 -11.62 0.07 15.63
CA GLY A 101 -12.09 0.94 16.72
C GLY A 101 -13.24 1.87 16.35
N LEU A 102 -13.73 1.84 15.10
CA LEU A 102 -14.83 2.69 14.68
C LEU A 102 -16.18 2.10 15.08
N VAL A 103 -17.10 3.00 15.41
CA VAL A 103 -18.50 2.69 15.71
C VAL A 103 -19.43 3.62 14.94
N ASN A 104 -20.57 3.10 14.52
CA ASN A 104 -21.65 3.86 13.86
C ASN A 104 -21.17 4.63 12.61
N TYR A 105 -20.24 4.05 11.85
CA TYR A 105 -19.67 4.67 10.66
C TYR A 105 -20.57 4.56 9.43
N ILE A 106 -20.16 5.21 8.36
CA ILE A 106 -20.87 5.19 7.06
C ILE A 106 -20.11 4.32 6.07
N VAL A 107 -20.84 3.49 5.33
CA VAL A 107 -20.35 2.64 4.24
C VAL A 107 -21.23 2.77 3.01
N GLY A 108 -20.78 2.32 1.84
CA GLY A 108 -21.65 2.16 0.67
C GLY A 108 -22.77 1.15 0.93
N ALA A 109 -23.90 1.33 0.24
CA ALA A 109 -25.10 0.50 0.43
C ALA A 109 -25.16 -0.70 -0.52
N ASN A 110 -24.19 -0.88 -1.41
CA ASN A 110 -24.24 -1.79 -2.56
C ASN A 110 -25.41 -1.47 -3.51
N GLU A 111 -25.80 -0.21 -3.55
CA GLU A 111 -26.79 0.38 -4.42
C GLU A 111 -26.28 1.74 -4.90
N ASP A 112 -26.32 1.99 -6.21
CA ASP A 112 -25.72 3.17 -6.82
C ASP A 112 -26.29 4.47 -6.22
N GLY A 113 -25.41 5.29 -5.67
CA GLY A 113 -25.74 6.59 -5.06
C GLY A 113 -26.16 6.54 -3.59
N PHE A 114 -26.29 5.36 -3.00
CA PHE A 114 -26.75 5.18 -1.62
C PHE A 114 -25.61 4.77 -0.66
N HIS A 115 -25.78 5.20 0.59
CA HIS A 115 -24.87 4.87 1.69
C HIS A 115 -25.67 4.54 2.96
N LEU A 116 -25.14 3.64 3.76
CA LEU A 116 -25.70 3.22 5.05
C LEU A 116 -24.98 3.90 6.19
N LYS A 117 -25.73 4.35 7.18
CA LYS A 117 -25.22 4.93 8.43
C LYS A 117 -25.34 3.98 9.60
N ASN A 118 -24.62 4.28 10.67
CA ASN A 118 -24.64 3.51 11.92
C ASN A 118 -24.25 2.04 11.76
N ILE A 119 -23.30 1.79 10.86
CA ILE A 119 -22.80 0.45 10.59
C ILE A 119 -21.68 0.10 11.57
N ASN A 120 -21.67 -1.17 11.98
CA ASN A 120 -20.68 -1.73 12.89
C ASN A 120 -20.27 -3.13 12.42
N HIS A 121 -18.97 -3.40 12.39
CA HIS A 121 -18.49 -4.78 12.20
C HIS A 121 -18.93 -5.66 13.37
N GLY A 122 -19.10 -6.95 13.13
CA GLY A 122 -19.58 -7.92 14.13
C GLY A 122 -21.09 -7.91 14.32
N ARG A 123 -21.79 -6.79 14.08
CA ARG A 123 -23.25 -6.70 14.09
C ARG A 123 -23.85 -6.82 12.67
N ASP A 124 -23.36 -6.01 11.73
CA ASP A 124 -23.97 -5.86 10.39
C ASP A 124 -23.24 -6.67 9.32
N TYR A 125 -21.97 -6.93 9.53
CA TYR A 125 -21.14 -7.78 8.67
C TYR A 125 -19.96 -8.37 9.46
N GLN A 126 -19.28 -9.36 8.88
CA GLN A 126 -18.12 -9.99 9.50
C GLN A 126 -16.83 -9.59 8.77
N VAL A 127 -15.78 -9.37 9.53
CA VAL A 127 -14.42 -9.17 9.03
C VAL A 127 -13.67 -10.50 9.15
N THR A 128 -13.08 -10.94 8.04
CA THR A 128 -12.28 -12.17 8.00
C THR A 128 -11.03 -12.02 8.87
N GLN A 129 -10.35 -10.88 8.74
CA GLN A 129 -9.16 -10.57 9.54
C GLN A 129 -8.90 -9.07 9.56
N PHE A 130 -8.49 -8.54 10.72
CA PHE A 130 -7.91 -7.21 10.86
C PHE A 130 -6.39 -7.28 10.68
N ALA A 131 -5.81 -6.31 9.96
CA ALA A 131 -4.37 -6.22 9.73
C ALA A 131 -3.96 -4.76 9.45
N ASP A 132 -2.65 -4.49 9.46
CA ASP A 132 -2.10 -3.23 8.99
C ASP A 132 -2.05 -3.25 7.45
N LEU A 133 -2.96 -2.50 6.81
CA LEU A 133 -3.18 -2.53 5.36
C LEU A 133 -3.01 -1.16 4.69
N ARG A 134 -2.90 -0.09 5.48
CA ARG A 134 -2.82 1.27 4.95
C ARG A 134 -1.40 1.74 4.69
N MET A 135 -1.26 2.74 3.83
CA MET A 135 -0.04 3.53 3.69
C MET A 135 0.17 4.39 4.94
N ALA A 136 1.43 4.56 5.35
CA ALA A 136 1.77 5.60 6.30
C ALA A 136 1.56 6.99 5.68
N GLN A 137 1.11 7.95 6.47
CA GLN A 137 0.80 9.31 6.01
C GLN A 137 1.52 10.35 6.86
N GLU A 138 1.71 11.54 6.30
CA GLU A 138 2.21 12.67 7.07
C GLU A 138 1.27 12.97 8.23
N GLY A 139 1.84 13.22 9.41
CA GLY A 139 1.10 13.44 10.64
C GLY A 139 0.72 12.16 11.39
N ASP A 140 0.98 10.97 10.86
CA ASP A 140 0.84 9.73 11.62
C ASP A 140 1.79 9.75 12.82
N ARG A 141 1.34 9.14 13.92
CA ARG A 141 2.18 8.99 15.12
C ARG A 141 3.33 8.02 14.83
N CYS A 142 4.53 8.40 15.24
CA CYS A 142 5.69 7.52 15.15
C CYS A 142 5.53 6.31 16.11
N PRO A 143 5.71 5.06 15.66
CA PRO A 143 5.60 3.89 16.53
C PRO A 143 6.76 3.78 17.54
N GLU A 144 7.89 4.45 17.29
CA GLU A 144 9.12 4.34 18.10
C GLU A 144 9.39 5.58 18.98
N SER A 145 8.56 6.63 18.86
CA SER A 145 8.72 7.88 19.61
C SER A 145 7.41 8.63 19.75
N ASP A 146 7.40 9.69 20.55
CA ASP A 146 6.25 10.59 20.68
C ASP A 146 6.10 11.58 19.50
N GLY A 147 6.95 11.47 18.49
CA GLY A 147 6.90 12.31 17.30
C GLY A 147 5.83 11.91 16.29
N HIS A 148 5.75 12.69 15.23
CA HIS A 148 4.87 12.44 14.09
C HIS A 148 5.69 12.27 12.81
N LEU A 149 5.20 11.46 11.90
CA LEU A 149 5.82 11.24 10.60
C LEU A 149 5.73 12.50 9.76
N LYS A 150 6.81 12.81 9.04
CA LYS A 150 6.87 13.86 8.02
C LYS A 150 7.15 13.23 6.67
N SER A 151 6.50 13.73 5.64
CA SER A 151 6.69 13.29 4.25
C SER A 151 7.70 14.20 3.56
N TYR A 152 8.69 13.60 2.93
CA TYR A 152 9.67 14.29 2.10
C TYR A 152 9.75 13.64 0.73
N ARG A 153 9.87 14.45 -0.31
CA ARG A 153 10.23 13.97 -1.65
C ARG A 153 11.75 14.05 -1.80
N GLY A 154 12.33 12.97 -2.31
CA GLY A 154 13.77 12.90 -2.55
C GLY A 154 14.08 12.14 -3.83
N ILE A 155 15.31 12.30 -4.31
CA ILE A 155 15.86 11.52 -5.41
C ILE A 155 16.71 10.42 -4.79
N GLU A 156 16.36 9.15 -5.04
CA GLU A 156 17.14 8.01 -4.58
C GLU A 156 18.44 7.91 -5.41
N VAL A 157 19.56 8.28 -4.82
CA VAL A 157 20.88 8.23 -5.48
C VAL A 157 21.64 6.94 -5.19
N GLY A 158 21.28 6.23 -4.13
CA GLY A 158 21.87 4.96 -3.74
C GLY A 158 20.89 4.08 -2.96
N HIS A 159 21.11 2.77 -3.02
CA HIS A 159 20.27 1.80 -2.32
C HIS A 159 21.10 0.65 -1.78
N VAL A 160 20.81 0.23 -0.56
CA VAL A 160 21.36 -0.96 0.07
C VAL A 160 20.29 -2.05 0.08
N PHE A 161 20.62 -3.20 -0.48
CA PHE A 161 19.71 -4.35 -0.54
C PHE A 161 20.21 -5.46 0.40
N TYR A 162 19.35 -5.90 1.28
CA TYR A 162 19.57 -7.14 2.01
C TYR A 162 18.99 -8.31 1.19
N LEU A 163 19.84 -9.16 0.69
CA LEU A 163 19.47 -10.30 -0.16
C LEU A 163 19.31 -11.59 0.65
N GLY A 164 19.81 -11.63 1.87
CA GLY A 164 19.82 -12.82 2.70
C GLY A 164 20.50 -14.00 1.99
N GLN A 165 19.90 -15.16 2.08
CA GLN A 165 20.40 -16.40 1.46
C GLN A 165 19.73 -16.74 0.12
N LYS A 166 18.94 -15.80 -0.45
CA LYS A 166 18.14 -16.04 -1.66
C LYS A 166 18.97 -16.61 -2.84
N TYR A 167 20.18 -16.11 -3.00
CA TYR A 167 21.07 -16.53 -4.07
C TYR A 167 22.07 -17.60 -3.61
N SER A 168 22.66 -17.44 -2.43
CA SER A 168 23.64 -18.36 -1.90
C SER A 168 23.10 -19.78 -1.75
N GLN A 169 21.86 -19.96 -1.31
CA GLN A 169 21.21 -21.27 -1.27
C GLN A 169 21.09 -21.91 -2.66
N LYS A 170 20.64 -21.15 -3.66
CA LYS A 170 20.46 -21.65 -5.04
C LYS A 170 21.78 -21.98 -5.72
N MET A 171 22.85 -21.25 -5.37
CA MET A 171 24.20 -21.45 -5.90
C MET A 171 25.03 -22.43 -5.06
N ASN A 172 24.47 -22.98 -3.98
CA ASN A 172 25.18 -23.78 -3.00
C ASN A 172 26.45 -23.09 -2.45
N GLY A 173 26.36 -21.74 -2.33
CA GLY A 173 27.47 -20.91 -1.82
C GLY A 173 27.51 -20.96 -0.30
N THR A 174 28.49 -21.72 0.24
CA THR A 174 28.64 -21.96 1.67
C THR A 174 30.00 -21.58 2.19
N PHE A 175 30.10 -21.35 3.50
CA PHE A 175 31.36 -21.22 4.25
C PHE A 175 31.28 -22.04 5.53
N LEU A 176 32.43 -22.32 6.14
CA LEU A 176 32.45 -22.94 7.46
C LEU A 176 32.48 -21.87 8.55
N ASP A 177 31.53 -21.94 9.46
CA ASP A 177 31.50 -21.08 10.63
C ASP A 177 32.65 -21.43 11.62
N LYS A 178 32.79 -20.65 12.67
CA LYS A 178 33.81 -20.86 13.71
C LYS A 178 33.72 -22.22 14.42
N ASN A 179 32.64 -22.94 14.27
CA ASN A 179 32.42 -24.26 14.84
C ASN A 179 32.59 -25.36 13.79
N GLY A 180 33.05 -25.03 12.57
CA GLY A 180 33.22 -25.96 11.45
C GLY A 180 31.92 -26.40 10.78
N ARG A 181 30.80 -25.71 11.02
CA ARG A 181 29.52 -26.01 10.40
C ARG A 181 29.34 -25.24 9.10
N SER A 182 28.89 -25.93 8.05
CA SER A 182 28.57 -25.28 6.78
C SER A 182 27.35 -24.36 6.93
N GLN A 183 27.50 -23.10 6.50
CA GLN A 183 26.47 -22.08 6.49
C GLN A 183 26.41 -21.42 5.13
N PHE A 184 25.22 -20.99 4.69
CA PHE A 184 25.09 -20.19 3.47
C PHE A 184 25.51 -18.75 3.73
N TYR A 185 26.11 -18.10 2.71
CA TYR A 185 26.43 -16.68 2.79
C TYR A 185 25.17 -15.82 2.94
N GLU A 186 25.17 -14.91 3.92
CA GLU A 186 24.26 -13.78 3.95
C GLU A 186 24.79 -12.72 2.99
N MET A 187 23.93 -12.32 2.05
CA MET A 187 24.35 -11.46 0.94
C MET A 187 23.70 -10.09 1.03
N GLY A 188 24.41 -9.08 0.59
CA GLY A 188 23.92 -7.73 0.37
C GLY A 188 24.34 -7.22 -1.00
N CYS A 189 23.63 -6.20 -1.48
CA CYS A 189 23.98 -5.48 -2.70
C CYS A 189 23.93 -3.97 -2.40
N TYR A 190 24.91 -3.24 -2.93
CA TYR A 190 25.11 -1.82 -2.67
C TYR A 190 25.19 -1.10 -4.01
N GLY A 191 24.17 -0.32 -4.34
CA GLY A 191 24.08 0.37 -5.62
C GLY A 191 24.18 1.89 -5.46
N ILE A 192 24.91 2.56 -6.36
CA ILE A 192 24.92 4.01 -6.51
C ILE A 192 24.62 4.34 -7.97
N GLY A 193 23.60 5.17 -8.20
CA GLY A 193 23.24 5.66 -9.53
C GLY A 193 24.07 6.86 -9.92
N VAL A 194 25.20 6.66 -10.58
CA VAL A 194 26.14 7.74 -10.94
C VAL A 194 25.43 8.84 -11.74
N THR A 195 24.74 8.49 -12.81
CA THR A 195 24.00 9.46 -13.64
C THR A 195 22.84 10.11 -12.87
N ARG A 196 22.16 9.35 -12.03
CA ARG A 196 21.09 9.88 -11.17
C ARG A 196 21.65 10.86 -10.12
N THR A 197 22.85 10.63 -9.60
CA THR A 197 23.52 11.56 -8.69
C THR A 197 23.80 12.89 -9.38
N ILE A 198 24.23 12.87 -10.64
CA ILE A 198 24.43 14.09 -11.45
C ILE A 198 23.11 14.84 -11.60
N GLN A 199 22.01 14.13 -11.96
CA GLN A 199 20.68 14.73 -12.05
C GLN A 199 20.23 15.36 -10.73
N ALA A 200 20.49 14.68 -9.61
CA ALA A 200 20.17 15.19 -8.28
C ALA A 200 20.97 16.45 -7.94
N CYS A 201 22.24 16.51 -8.33
CA CYS A 201 23.06 17.73 -8.18
C CYS A 201 22.47 18.91 -8.98
N ILE A 202 22.06 18.67 -10.23
CA ILE A 202 21.42 19.69 -11.07
C ILE A 202 20.10 20.16 -10.44
N GLU A 203 19.26 19.23 -10.01
CA GLU A 203 17.96 19.55 -9.41
C GLU A 203 18.08 20.39 -8.12
N GLN A 204 19.13 20.18 -7.34
CA GLN A 204 19.36 20.91 -6.10
C GLN A 204 20.20 22.18 -6.25
N SER A 205 20.91 22.33 -7.35
CA SER A 205 21.92 23.38 -7.55
C SER A 205 21.72 24.09 -8.90
N HIS A 206 20.62 24.82 -9.03
CA HIS A 206 20.30 25.64 -10.18
C HIS A 206 19.57 26.91 -9.77
N ASP A 207 19.53 27.90 -10.69
CA ASP A 207 18.68 29.06 -10.60
C ASP A 207 17.92 29.26 -11.93
N GLN A 208 17.34 30.46 -12.14
CA GLN A 208 16.61 30.80 -13.37
C GLN A 208 17.51 30.91 -14.60
N ASP A 209 18.82 31.10 -14.42
CA ASP A 209 19.79 31.31 -15.47
C ASP A 209 20.53 30.02 -15.87
N GLY A 210 20.45 28.96 -15.03
CA GLY A 210 21.03 27.67 -15.36
C GLY A 210 21.53 26.84 -14.17
N ILE A 211 22.46 25.92 -14.47
CA ILE A 211 23.03 24.98 -13.49
C ILE A 211 24.16 25.66 -12.72
N ILE A 212 24.08 25.57 -11.38
CA ILE A 212 25.15 26.00 -10.48
C ILE A 212 25.84 24.74 -9.95
N TRP A 213 26.91 24.31 -10.63
CA TRP A 213 27.60 23.10 -10.23
C TRP A 213 28.23 23.20 -8.83
N PRO A 214 28.00 22.23 -7.93
CA PRO A 214 28.80 22.12 -6.71
C PRO A 214 30.29 22.03 -7.06
N GLN A 215 31.15 22.73 -6.34
CA GLN A 215 32.58 22.81 -6.64
C GLN A 215 33.27 21.44 -6.76
N SER A 216 32.80 20.44 -5.98
CA SER A 216 33.34 19.07 -5.99
C SER A 216 33.11 18.28 -7.27
N VAL A 217 32.13 18.70 -8.11
CA VAL A 217 31.75 18.04 -9.37
C VAL A 217 31.80 19.00 -10.56
N ALA A 218 32.14 20.25 -10.34
CA ALA A 218 32.27 21.24 -11.41
C ALA A 218 33.43 20.86 -12.32
N PRO A 219 33.27 20.89 -13.67
CA PRO A 219 34.34 20.58 -14.62
C PRO A 219 35.44 21.64 -14.62
N TYR A 220 35.13 22.86 -14.16
CA TYR A 220 36.04 23.99 -14.07
C TYR A 220 35.80 24.75 -12.77
N HIS A 221 36.85 25.34 -12.19
CA HIS A 221 36.81 26.09 -10.93
C HIS A 221 36.74 27.63 -11.16
N VAL A 222 36.31 28.04 -12.30
CA VAL A 222 36.13 29.46 -12.73
C VAL A 222 34.72 29.66 -13.23
#